data_894e91ef187880dd53d97c043767c8e0
#
_entry.id   894e91ef187880dd53d97c043767c8e0
#
_cell.length_a   1.000
_cell.length_b   1.000
_cell.length_c   1.000
_cell.angle_alpha   90.00
_cell.angle_beta   90.00
_cell.angle_gamma   90.00
#
_symmetry.space_group_name_H-M   'P 1'
#
loop_
_entity.id
_entity.type
_entity.pdbx_description
1 polymer ?
#
loop_
_entity_poly.entity_id
_entity_poly.type
_entity_poly.pdbx_seq_one_letter_code
_entity_poly.pdbx_strand_id
1 'polypeptide(L)'
;MAKRLLMLAMLGLVTAGCDARDKGNAQTLQASEDAAPPINSIDRRFAGSPAPEVSMERAPGEAVTLAQLLAANPGKRVLVNLWATWCPPCLAEMPELDRLAADEAASLAVVPVSQDMEGWQAVNGFFAPGKFRTLVPLLDQPGSLGERLKARGLPVSVLYDVEGREVWRVAGVPDWSSPEVRAALKR
;
A
#
# COMPACT_ATOMS: atom_id res chain seq x y z
N MET A 1 37.05 15.35 74.90
CA MET A 1 37.08 16.80 74.89
C MET A 1 36.08 17.30 73.92
N ALA A 2 34.95 17.57 74.29
CA ALA A 2 34.21 18.76 74.66
C ALA A 2 34.35 19.93 73.71
N LYS A 3 33.25 20.30 73.10
CA LYS A 3 32.52 21.58 73.11
C LYS A 3 31.59 21.67 71.89
N ARG A 4 30.29 21.61 72.11
CA ARG A 4 29.32 22.69 72.33
C ARG A 4 29.13 23.62 71.11
N LEU A 5 27.96 23.53 70.48
CA LEU A 5 26.74 24.35 70.66
C LEU A 5 26.78 25.65 69.83
N LEU A 6 25.92 25.85 68.86
CA LEU A 6 24.89 26.91 68.97
C LEU A 6 23.86 26.76 67.84
N MET A 7 22.63 26.74 68.27
CA MET A 7 21.37 26.92 67.57
C MET A 7 21.22 28.36 67.10
N LEU A 8 20.79 28.59 65.88
CA LEU A 8 20.01 29.83 65.56
C LEU A 8 18.94 29.47 64.55
N ALA A 9 17.72 29.55 65.06
CA ALA A 9 16.51 29.56 64.24
C ALA A 9 16.37 30.94 63.61
N MET A 10 16.07 31.00 62.34
CA MET A 10 15.44 32.17 61.72
C MET A 10 14.22 31.71 60.91
N LEU A 11 13.11 32.18 61.44
CA LEU A 11 11.78 32.14 60.88
C LEU A 11 11.70 33.17 59.72
N GLY A 12 11.35 32.76 58.53
CA GLY A 12 11.24 33.62 57.34
C GLY A 12 10.04 33.23 56.50
N LEU A 13 9.11 34.01 56.55
CA LEU A 13 7.78 34.26 56.02
C LEU A 13 7.51 33.63 54.66
N VAL A 14 6.45 32.88 54.61
CA VAL A 14 5.79 32.36 53.41
C VAL A 14 5.09 33.49 52.67
N THR A 15 5.46 33.77 51.41
CA THR A 15 4.63 34.47 50.47
C THR A 15 4.13 33.49 49.44
N ALA A 16 2.85 33.20 49.49
CA ALA A 16 2.13 32.50 48.43
C ALA A 16 2.02 33.41 47.20
N GLY A 17 2.77 33.09 46.16
CA GLY A 17 2.61 33.60 44.82
C GLY A 17 1.94 32.54 43.96
N CYS A 18 0.64 32.65 43.74
CA CYS A 18 -0.07 31.95 42.70
C CYS A 18 0.32 32.59 41.35
N ASP A 19 1.23 31.94 40.64
CA ASP A 19 1.43 32.18 39.21
C ASP A 19 0.98 30.91 38.46
N ALA A 20 -0.30 30.90 38.13
CA ALA A 20 -0.88 29.98 37.18
C ALA A 20 -0.40 30.38 35.78
N ARG A 21 0.80 30.00 35.43
CA ARG A 21 1.22 29.94 34.01
C ARG A 21 0.76 28.58 33.46
N ASP A 22 -0.43 28.67 32.89
CA ASP A 22 -0.93 27.70 31.91
C ASP A 22 0.10 27.57 30.77
N LYS A 23 1.05 26.68 30.96
CA LYS A 23 1.88 26.20 29.85
C LYS A 23 1.00 25.27 29.04
N GLY A 24 0.28 25.87 28.08
CA GLY A 24 -0.35 25.12 27.01
C GLY A 24 0.61 24.04 26.52
N ASN A 25 0.31 22.82 26.89
CA ASN A 25 0.97 21.63 26.38
C ASN A 25 0.62 21.52 24.89
N ALA A 26 1.32 22.25 24.06
CA ALA A 26 1.38 21.99 22.64
C ALA A 26 2.09 20.66 22.47
N GLN A 27 1.37 19.56 22.70
CA GLN A 27 1.73 18.27 22.17
C GLN A 27 1.63 18.42 20.66
N THR A 28 2.75 18.79 20.07
CA THR A 28 3.00 18.58 18.65
C THR A 28 2.79 17.10 18.42
N LEU A 29 1.64 16.76 17.84
CA LEU A 29 1.40 15.41 17.32
C LEU A 29 2.43 15.20 16.22
N GLN A 30 3.60 14.71 16.60
CA GLN A 30 4.51 14.08 15.67
C GLN A 30 3.73 12.89 15.13
N ALA A 31 3.17 13.06 13.91
CA ALA A 31 2.66 11.95 13.16
C ALA A 31 3.79 10.93 13.10
N SER A 32 3.61 9.77 13.73
CA SER A 32 4.59 8.71 13.68
C SER A 32 4.80 8.37 12.21
N GLU A 33 6.04 8.37 11.74
CA GLU A 33 6.41 8.00 10.37
C GLU A 33 5.90 6.59 9.99
N ASP A 34 5.49 5.80 10.99
CA ASP A 34 4.89 4.46 10.85
C ASP A 34 3.37 4.47 10.60
N ALA A 35 2.68 5.61 10.67
CA ALA A 35 1.26 5.65 10.39
C ALA A 35 0.99 5.30 8.92
N ALA A 36 0.03 4.40 8.69
CA ALA A 36 -0.38 4.07 7.33
C ALA A 36 -0.94 5.34 6.66
N PRO A 37 -0.56 5.61 5.39
CA PRO A 37 -1.10 6.75 4.67
C PRO A 37 -2.62 6.61 4.49
N PRO A 38 -3.32 7.71 4.19
CA PRO A 38 -4.74 7.67 3.91
C PRO A 38 -5.08 6.67 2.79
N ILE A 39 -6.28 6.07 2.87
CA ILE A 39 -6.81 5.22 1.78
C ILE A 39 -6.85 6.06 0.49
N ASN A 40 -6.59 5.42 -0.65
CA ASN A 40 -6.53 6.00 -1.99
C ASN A 40 -5.33 6.95 -2.23
N SER A 41 -4.38 7.04 -1.31
CA SER A 41 -3.16 7.82 -1.49
C SER A 41 -1.95 6.95 -1.80
N ILE A 42 -0.96 7.55 -2.48
CA ILE A 42 0.29 6.88 -2.85
C ILE A 42 1.17 6.71 -1.60
N ASP A 43 1.52 5.47 -1.31
CA ASP A 43 2.41 5.06 -0.23
C ASP A 43 3.77 4.64 -0.79
N ARG A 44 4.86 5.29 -0.34
CA ARG A 44 6.23 4.98 -0.76
C ARG A 44 7.08 4.37 0.35
N ARG A 45 6.49 4.01 1.49
CA ARG A 45 7.24 3.44 2.63
C ARG A 45 7.97 2.13 2.30
N PHE A 46 7.53 1.44 1.26
CA PHE A 46 8.13 0.19 0.78
C PHE A 46 8.94 0.36 -0.52
N ALA A 47 9.13 1.60 -0.97
CA ALA A 47 9.90 1.87 -2.19
C ALA A 47 11.31 1.28 -2.12
N GLY A 48 11.74 0.65 -3.23
CA GLY A 48 13.00 -0.07 -3.33
C GLY A 48 12.96 -1.52 -2.83
N SER A 49 11.88 -1.97 -2.17
CA SER A 49 11.73 -3.36 -1.75
C SER A 49 11.62 -4.29 -2.98
N PRO A 50 12.27 -5.45 -2.97
CA PRO A 50 12.13 -6.40 -4.08
C PRO A 50 10.72 -6.98 -4.12
N ALA A 51 10.26 -7.32 -5.33
CA ALA A 51 9.02 -8.07 -5.51
C ALA A 51 9.07 -9.39 -4.73
N PRO A 52 7.99 -9.77 -4.02
CA PRO A 52 7.99 -10.99 -3.23
C PRO A 52 8.04 -12.25 -4.12
N GLU A 53 8.73 -13.26 -3.62
CA GLU A 53 8.78 -14.57 -4.25
C GLU A 53 7.48 -15.33 -3.93
N VAL A 54 6.54 -15.32 -4.87
CA VAL A 54 5.27 -16.03 -4.80
C VAL A 54 4.95 -16.67 -6.14
N SER A 55 4.18 -17.75 -6.09
CA SER A 55 3.63 -18.42 -7.27
C SER A 55 2.13 -18.21 -7.30
N MET A 56 1.63 -17.80 -8.46
CA MET A 56 0.22 -17.61 -8.79
C MET A 56 -0.15 -18.50 -9.96
N GLU A 57 -1.41 -18.55 -10.34
CA GLU A 57 -1.84 -19.25 -11.53
C GLU A 57 -2.22 -18.28 -12.65
N ARG A 58 -1.80 -18.58 -13.88
CA ARG A 58 -2.22 -17.88 -15.10
C ARG A 58 -3.44 -18.56 -15.75
N ALA A 59 -3.55 -19.85 -15.59
CA ALA A 59 -4.67 -20.70 -15.95
C ALA A 59 -4.71 -21.90 -14.99
N PRO A 60 -5.77 -22.69 -14.91
CA PRO A 60 -5.82 -23.86 -14.05
C PRO A 60 -4.61 -24.78 -14.21
N GLY A 61 -3.80 -24.89 -13.15
CA GLY A 61 -2.57 -25.70 -13.12
C GLY A 61 -1.34 -25.07 -13.81
N GLU A 62 -1.45 -23.85 -14.35
CA GLU A 62 -0.33 -23.13 -14.96
C GLU A 62 0.26 -22.11 -13.99
N ALA A 63 1.29 -22.50 -13.25
CA ALA A 63 1.97 -21.65 -12.29
C ALA A 63 2.79 -20.54 -12.97
N VAL A 64 2.75 -19.33 -12.41
CA VAL A 64 3.59 -18.21 -12.81
C VAL A 64 4.04 -17.43 -11.56
N THR A 65 5.32 -17.06 -11.51
CA THR A 65 5.84 -16.23 -10.44
C THR A 65 5.79 -14.75 -10.80
N LEU A 66 5.79 -13.88 -9.78
CA LEU A 66 5.88 -12.44 -10.02
C LEU A 66 7.18 -12.07 -10.76
N ALA A 67 8.29 -12.74 -10.45
CA ALA A 67 9.56 -12.56 -11.16
C ALA A 67 9.44 -12.91 -12.67
N GLN A 68 8.72 -13.98 -13.01
CA GLN A 68 8.46 -14.34 -14.42
C GLN A 68 7.58 -13.32 -15.12
N LEU A 69 6.59 -12.75 -14.43
CA LEU A 69 5.76 -11.68 -14.99
C LEU A 69 6.56 -10.41 -15.27
N LEU A 70 7.45 -10.02 -14.36
CA LEU A 70 8.36 -8.89 -14.57
C LEU A 70 9.29 -9.15 -15.76
N ALA A 71 9.90 -10.33 -15.85
CA ALA A 71 10.77 -10.73 -16.95
C ALA A 71 10.02 -10.81 -18.31
N ALA A 72 8.73 -11.14 -18.32
CA ALA A 72 7.90 -11.18 -19.52
C ALA A 72 7.50 -9.78 -20.03
N ASN A 73 7.77 -8.71 -19.26
CA ASN A 73 7.46 -7.33 -19.60
C ASN A 73 8.74 -6.46 -19.64
N PRO A 74 9.73 -6.80 -20.49
CA PRO A 74 11.02 -6.10 -20.50
C PRO A 74 10.83 -4.62 -20.84
N GLY A 75 11.47 -3.74 -20.07
CA GLY A 75 11.40 -2.29 -20.25
C GLY A 75 10.09 -1.63 -19.78
N LYS A 76 9.13 -2.40 -19.26
CA LYS A 76 7.89 -1.88 -18.72
C LYS A 76 7.88 -1.95 -17.20
N ARG A 77 7.20 -0.99 -16.58
CA ARG A 77 6.74 -1.13 -15.19
C ARG A 77 5.57 -2.09 -15.12
N VAL A 78 5.39 -2.72 -13.97
CA VAL A 78 4.28 -3.65 -13.75
C VAL A 78 3.42 -3.15 -12.59
N LEU A 79 2.16 -2.84 -12.86
CA LEU A 79 1.16 -2.52 -11.86
C LEU A 79 0.39 -3.79 -11.51
N VAL A 80 0.67 -4.35 -10.35
CA VAL A 80 -0.06 -5.48 -9.78
C VAL A 80 -1.25 -4.92 -9.01
N ASN A 81 -2.47 -5.38 -9.34
CA ASN A 81 -3.69 -5.00 -8.64
C ASN A 81 -4.33 -6.22 -7.98
N LEU A 82 -4.36 -6.25 -6.64
CA LEU A 82 -5.05 -7.29 -5.87
C LEU A 82 -6.53 -6.96 -5.79
N TRP A 83 -7.37 -7.91 -6.22
CA TRP A 83 -8.81 -7.75 -6.29
C TRP A 83 -9.54 -9.06 -5.97
N ALA A 84 -10.88 -9.03 -5.86
CA ALA A 84 -11.71 -10.23 -5.78
C ALA A 84 -13.12 -9.95 -6.31
N THR A 85 -13.85 -10.98 -6.69
CA THR A 85 -15.21 -10.87 -7.21
C THR A 85 -16.22 -10.40 -6.16
N TRP A 86 -15.95 -10.63 -4.88
CA TRP A 86 -16.76 -10.18 -3.75
C TRP A 86 -16.41 -8.76 -3.27
N CYS A 87 -15.50 -8.06 -3.95
CA CYS A 87 -15.02 -6.72 -3.58
C CYS A 87 -15.65 -5.66 -4.51
N PRO A 88 -16.76 -4.98 -4.13
CA PRO A 88 -17.42 -4.02 -5.01
C PRO A 88 -16.54 -2.88 -5.53
N PRO A 89 -15.67 -2.23 -4.71
CA PRO A 89 -14.79 -1.19 -5.22
C PRO A 89 -13.76 -1.74 -6.22
N CYS A 90 -13.30 -2.99 -6.05
CA CYS A 90 -12.40 -3.63 -7.01
C CYS A 90 -13.07 -3.79 -8.39
N LEU A 91 -14.33 -4.26 -8.40
CA LEU A 91 -15.08 -4.44 -9.64
C LEU A 91 -15.32 -3.12 -10.36
N ALA A 92 -15.55 -2.04 -9.59
CA ALA A 92 -15.81 -0.71 -10.13
C ALA A 92 -14.59 -0.10 -10.80
N GLU A 93 -13.36 -0.36 -10.32
CA GLU A 93 -12.13 0.21 -10.90
C GLU A 93 -11.62 -0.53 -12.14
N MET A 94 -12.00 -1.81 -12.35
CA MET A 94 -11.49 -2.63 -13.46
C MET A 94 -11.62 -1.99 -14.85
N PRO A 95 -12.73 -1.31 -15.22
CA PRO A 95 -12.80 -0.64 -16.52
C PRO A 95 -11.80 0.51 -16.69
N GLU A 96 -11.43 1.18 -15.60
CA GLU A 96 -10.41 2.23 -15.64
C GLU A 96 -9.01 1.64 -15.75
N LEU A 97 -8.74 0.55 -15.05
CA LEU A 97 -7.49 -0.20 -15.17
C LEU A 97 -7.32 -0.78 -16.59
N ASP A 98 -8.39 -1.23 -17.24
CA ASP A 98 -8.33 -1.72 -18.62
C ASP A 98 -8.00 -0.58 -19.60
N ARG A 99 -8.59 0.61 -19.41
CA ARG A 99 -8.22 1.81 -20.18
C ARG A 99 -6.77 2.22 -19.93
N LEU A 100 -6.36 2.26 -18.66
CA LEU A 100 -4.98 2.58 -18.28
C LEU A 100 -3.98 1.64 -18.95
N ALA A 101 -4.25 0.34 -18.94
CA ALA A 101 -3.41 -0.66 -19.58
C ALA A 101 -3.31 -0.46 -21.10
N ALA A 102 -4.40 -0.05 -21.73
CA ALA A 102 -4.42 0.26 -23.17
C ALA A 102 -3.64 1.55 -23.49
N ASP A 103 -3.87 2.62 -22.70
CA ASP A 103 -3.26 3.93 -22.91
C ASP A 103 -1.73 3.92 -22.72
N GLU A 104 -1.26 3.16 -21.72
CA GLU A 104 0.15 3.11 -21.31
C GLU A 104 0.85 1.81 -21.77
N ALA A 105 0.30 1.08 -22.73
CA ALA A 105 0.76 -0.25 -23.15
C ALA A 105 2.24 -0.32 -23.55
N ALA A 106 2.84 0.80 -23.95
CA ALA A 106 4.26 0.86 -24.29
C ALA A 106 5.19 0.85 -23.06
N SER A 107 4.72 1.33 -21.90
CA SER A 107 5.53 1.59 -20.69
C SER A 107 5.04 0.88 -19.43
N LEU A 108 3.79 0.38 -19.45
CA LEU A 108 3.13 -0.22 -18.28
C LEU A 108 2.44 -1.53 -18.66
N ALA A 109 2.60 -2.53 -17.83
CA ALA A 109 1.75 -3.72 -17.81
C ALA A 109 0.87 -3.68 -16.58
N VAL A 110 -0.45 -3.83 -16.73
CA VAL A 110 -1.40 -3.91 -15.61
C VAL A 110 -1.81 -5.37 -15.43
N VAL A 111 -1.59 -5.91 -14.24
CA VAL A 111 -1.78 -7.33 -13.92
C VAL A 111 -2.78 -7.44 -12.77
N PRO A 112 -4.06 -7.73 -13.04
CA PRO A 112 -5.03 -8.01 -12.00
C PRO A 112 -4.81 -9.41 -11.42
N VAL A 113 -4.65 -9.50 -10.08
CA VAL A 113 -4.41 -10.75 -9.36
C VAL A 113 -5.56 -11.00 -8.40
N SER A 114 -6.38 -11.98 -8.71
CA SER A 114 -7.53 -12.36 -7.90
C SER A 114 -7.11 -13.03 -6.60
N GLN A 115 -7.80 -12.68 -5.53
CA GLN A 115 -7.72 -13.28 -4.20
C GLN A 115 -8.95 -14.16 -3.91
N ASP A 116 -9.66 -14.60 -4.95
CA ASP A 116 -10.87 -15.43 -4.79
C ASP A 116 -10.52 -16.85 -4.34
N MET A 117 -11.10 -17.26 -3.21
CA MET A 117 -10.97 -18.62 -2.70
C MET A 117 -11.78 -19.66 -3.51
N GLU A 118 -12.76 -19.20 -4.29
CA GLU A 118 -13.55 -20.03 -5.21
C GLU A 118 -12.79 -20.33 -6.53
N GLY A 119 -11.59 -19.78 -6.67
CA GLY A 119 -10.68 -20.06 -7.75
C GLY A 119 -11.14 -19.53 -9.11
N TRP A 120 -10.72 -20.22 -10.17
CA TRP A 120 -10.97 -19.82 -11.55
C TRP A 120 -12.43 -19.73 -11.94
N GLN A 121 -13.34 -20.43 -11.24
CA GLN A 121 -14.78 -20.32 -11.50
C GLN A 121 -15.27 -18.89 -11.26
N ALA A 122 -14.89 -18.30 -10.12
CA ALA A 122 -15.24 -16.91 -9.79
C ALA A 122 -14.59 -15.92 -10.77
N VAL A 123 -13.28 -16.07 -11.00
CA VAL A 123 -12.49 -15.20 -11.89
C VAL A 123 -13.08 -15.16 -13.29
N ASN A 124 -13.34 -16.33 -13.90
CA ASN A 124 -13.85 -16.45 -15.27
C ASN A 124 -15.29 -15.92 -15.39
N GLY A 125 -16.07 -16.00 -14.33
CA GLY A 125 -17.41 -15.40 -14.27
C GLY A 125 -17.36 -13.88 -14.43
N PHE A 126 -16.37 -13.22 -13.84
CA PHE A 126 -16.18 -11.78 -13.98
C PHE A 126 -15.40 -11.39 -15.24
N PHE A 127 -14.34 -12.09 -15.58
CA PHE A 127 -13.51 -11.90 -16.78
C PHE A 127 -14.06 -12.66 -18.00
N ALA A 128 -15.38 -12.57 -18.21
CA ALA A 128 -16.02 -13.18 -19.38
C ALA A 128 -15.35 -12.70 -20.69
N PRO A 129 -15.30 -13.56 -21.73
CA PRO A 129 -14.70 -13.21 -23.01
C PRO A 129 -15.21 -11.88 -23.58
N GLY A 130 -14.30 -11.01 -23.96
CA GLY A 130 -14.62 -9.71 -24.58
C GLY A 130 -15.01 -8.61 -23.59
N LYS A 131 -15.08 -8.87 -22.28
CA LYS A 131 -15.41 -7.86 -21.27
C LYS A 131 -14.31 -6.81 -21.10
N PHE A 132 -13.05 -7.27 -21.10
CA PHE A 132 -11.87 -6.41 -21.03
C PHE A 132 -11.01 -6.60 -22.27
N ARG A 133 -10.30 -5.53 -22.68
CA ARG A 133 -9.53 -5.53 -23.92
C ARG A 133 -8.07 -5.91 -23.72
N THR A 134 -7.53 -5.56 -22.56
CA THR A 134 -6.10 -5.65 -22.25
C THR A 134 -5.81 -6.44 -21.00
N LEU A 135 -6.71 -6.43 -20.02
CA LEU A 135 -6.48 -7.11 -18.75
C LEU A 135 -6.61 -8.62 -18.89
N VAL A 136 -5.59 -9.32 -18.40
CA VAL A 136 -5.57 -10.78 -18.26
C VAL A 136 -5.40 -11.09 -16.78
N PRO A 137 -6.37 -11.73 -16.13
CA PRO A 137 -6.31 -11.99 -14.70
C PRO A 137 -5.34 -13.12 -14.36
N LEU A 138 -4.78 -13.05 -13.17
CA LEU A 138 -4.11 -14.15 -12.48
C LEU A 138 -4.91 -14.53 -11.24
N LEU A 139 -4.66 -15.70 -10.71
CA LEU A 139 -5.24 -16.19 -9.46
C LEU A 139 -4.11 -16.43 -8.45
N ASP A 140 -4.23 -15.80 -7.28
CA ASP A 140 -3.38 -16.03 -6.11
C ASP A 140 -4.17 -16.80 -5.06
N GLN A 141 -4.19 -18.11 -5.18
CA GLN A 141 -4.83 -18.98 -4.20
C GLN A 141 -3.73 -19.84 -3.53
N PRO A 142 -3.56 -19.74 -2.21
CA PRO A 142 -4.46 -19.28 -1.15
C PRO A 142 -4.25 -17.83 -0.67
N GLY A 143 -3.77 -16.89 -1.48
CA GLY A 143 -3.60 -15.49 -1.09
C GLY A 143 -2.20 -15.13 -0.62
N SER A 144 -1.21 -15.88 -1.07
CA SER A 144 0.20 -15.71 -0.66
C SER A 144 0.78 -14.33 -1.01
N LEU A 145 0.39 -13.75 -2.14
CA LEU A 145 0.84 -12.43 -2.54
C LEU A 145 0.25 -11.34 -1.63
N GLY A 146 -1.04 -11.44 -1.32
CA GLY A 146 -1.70 -10.54 -0.38
C GLY A 146 -1.03 -10.55 0.99
N GLU A 147 -0.68 -11.71 1.51
CA GLU A 147 0.05 -11.86 2.78
C GLU A 147 1.45 -11.26 2.73
N ARG A 148 2.23 -11.57 1.69
CA ARG A 148 3.59 -11.03 1.51
C ARG A 148 3.60 -9.52 1.37
N LEU A 149 2.61 -8.95 0.70
CA LEU A 149 2.44 -7.51 0.56
C LEU A 149 1.85 -6.85 1.81
N LYS A 150 1.43 -7.64 2.82
CA LYS A 150 0.75 -7.17 4.03
C LYS A 150 -0.50 -6.37 3.69
N ALA A 151 -1.22 -6.78 2.66
CA ALA A 151 -2.48 -6.16 2.25
C ALA A 151 -3.53 -6.33 3.36
N ARG A 152 -4.08 -5.22 3.86
CA ARG A 152 -5.06 -5.21 4.94
C ARG A 152 -6.51 -5.23 4.45
N GLY A 153 -6.70 -5.27 3.15
CA GLY A 153 -8.00 -5.25 2.47
C GLY A 153 -7.81 -5.13 0.98
N LEU A 154 -8.91 -5.03 0.23
CA LEU A 154 -8.90 -4.91 -1.23
C LEU A 154 -9.67 -3.65 -1.66
N PRO A 155 -9.31 -3.06 -2.82
CA PRO A 155 -8.17 -3.41 -3.64
C PRO A 155 -6.84 -2.87 -3.06
N VAL A 156 -5.73 -3.47 -3.51
CA VAL A 156 -4.38 -2.94 -3.31
C VAL A 156 -3.64 -2.97 -4.63
N SER A 157 -3.10 -1.84 -5.04
CA SER A 157 -2.27 -1.75 -6.24
C SER A 157 -0.82 -1.47 -5.86
N VAL A 158 0.12 -2.21 -6.46
CA VAL A 158 1.56 -2.05 -6.24
C VAL A 158 2.25 -1.87 -7.59
N LEU A 159 2.99 -0.77 -7.74
CA LEU A 159 3.80 -0.51 -8.92
C LEU A 159 5.22 -1.00 -8.70
N TYR A 160 5.72 -1.82 -9.62
CA TYR A 160 7.10 -2.25 -9.71
C TYR A 160 7.80 -1.57 -10.89
N ASP A 161 9.06 -1.23 -10.71
CA ASP A 161 9.94 -0.76 -11.78
C ASP A 161 10.45 -1.92 -12.66
N VAL A 162 11.28 -1.58 -13.63
CA VAL A 162 11.85 -2.55 -14.59
C VAL A 162 12.84 -3.51 -13.96
N GLU A 163 13.38 -3.20 -12.78
CA GLU A 163 14.25 -4.06 -11.97
C GLU A 163 13.45 -4.92 -10.98
N GLY A 164 12.12 -4.80 -10.94
CA GLY A 164 11.25 -5.53 -10.02
C GLY A 164 11.28 -4.99 -8.60
N ARG A 165 11.60 -3.72 -8.42
CA ARG A 165 11.53 -3.04 -7.12
C ARG A 165 10.24 -2.27 -7.01
N GLU A 166 9.63 -2.30 -5.84
CA GLU A 166 8.44 -1.52 -5.57
C GLU A 166 8.74 -0.02 -5.67
N VAL A 167 7.93 0.71 -6.42
CA VAL A 167 8.01 2.17 -6.55
C VAL A 167 7.05 2.83 -5.57
N TRP A 168 5.83 2.32 -5.52
CA TRP A 168 4.78 2.73 -4.59
C TRP A 168 3.63 1.71 -4.57
N ARG A 169 2.77 1.86 -3.58
CA ARG A 169 1.49 1.14 -3.50
C ARG A 169 0.34 2.08 -3.14
N VAL A 170 -0.87 1.62 -3.38
CA VAL A 170 -2.11 2.29 -2.94
C VAL A 170 -3.04 1.23 -2.35
N ALA A 171 -3.59 1.49 -1.16
CA ALA A 171 -4.72 0.75 -0.62
C ALA A 171 -6.02 1.50 -0.95
N GLY A 172 -6.99 0.83 -1.55
CA GLY A 172 -8.21 1.42 -2.08
C GLY A 172 -8.09 1.82 -3.55
N VAL A 173 -9.04 2.60 -4.03
CA VAL A 173 -9.19 3.00 -5.44
C VAL A 173 -8.75 4.45 -5.60
N PRO A 174 -7.55 4.73 -6.13
CA PRO A 174 -7.16 6.09 -6.48
C PRO A 174 -7.90 6.54 -7.75
N ASP A 175 -7.89 7.82 -8.02
CA ASP A 175 -8.30 8.32 -9.33
C ASP A 175 -7.20 8.03 -10.38
N TRP A 176 -7.37 6.91 -11.11
CA TRP A 176 -6.43 6.48 -12.15
C TRP A 176 -6.27 7.47 -13.30
N SER A 177 -7.22 8.40 -13.46
CA SER A 177 -7.19 9.43 -14.50
C SER A 177 -6.48 10.70 -14.04
N SER A 178 -6.27 10.89 -12.74
CA SER A 178 -5.69 12.12 -12.19
C SER A 178 -4.26 12.37 -12.68
N PRO A 179 -3.88 13.62 -12.92
CA PRO A 179 -2.51 13.97 -13.30
C PRO A 179 -1.45 13.50 -12.31
N GLU A 180 -1.80 13.47 -11.02
CA GLU A 180 -0.90 13.02 -9.94
C GLU A 180 -0.57 11.54 -10.09
N VAL A 181 -1.58 10.68 -10.20
CA VAL A 181 -1.41 9.24 -10.38
C VAL A 181 -0.71 8.93 -11.71
N ARG A 182 -1.12 9.59 -12.80
CA ARG A 182 -0.46 9.43 -14.12
C ARG A 182 1.02 9.84 -14.08
N ALA A 183 1.38 10.89 -13.35
CA ALA A 183 2.77 11.28 -13.16
C ALA A 183 3.54 10.28 -12.29
N ALA A 184 2.89 9.69 -11.27
CA ALA A 184 3.49 8.69 -10.40
C ALA A 184 3.76 7.36 -11.11
N LEU A 185 2.96 6.99 -12.11
CA LEU A 185 3.19 5.83 -12.97
C LEU A 185 4.45 5.94 -13.83
N LYS A 186 4.98 7.16 -14.05
CA LYS A 186 6.12 7.44 -14.95
C LYS A 186 7.46 7.63 -14.23
N ARG A 187 7.44 7.67 -12.88
CA ARG A 187 8.64 7.99 -12.07
C ARG A 187 9.42 6.77 -11.62
#